data_2a1354a22e8bf590a73128453b61e0e8
#
_entry.id   2a1354a22e8bf590a73128453b61e0e8
#
_cell.length_a   1.000
_cell.length_b   1.000
_cell.length_c   1.000
_cell.angle_alpha   90.00
_cell.angle_beta   90.00
_cell.angle_gamma   90.00
#
_symmetry.space_group_name_H-M   'P 1'
#
loop_
_entity.id
_entity.type
_entity.pdbx_description
1 polymer ?
#
loop_
_entity_poly.entity_id
_entity_poly.type
_entity_poly.pdbx_seq_one_letter_code
_entity_poly.pdbx_strand_id
1 'polypeptide(L)'
;MADTKISALPSATVPLAGTEVLPIVQSGATKNVSANGLFNNPTVTNYTEAVVVIGTVTTTNTIALTTGTVQTATLTASTACTFTMPTATAGKSFVLLLKQAATTGNGTATFTGVKFDTAGAPTITATAGKMDILTFIADGTNWYGSYSQGYTP
;
A
#
# COMPACT_ATOMS: atom_id res chain seq x y z
N MET A 1 7.07 23.53 -38.45
CA MET A 1 6.98 23.37 -36.98
C MET A 1 8.38 23.28 -36.42
N ALA A 2 8.71 24.02 -35.38
CA ALA A 2 10.05 23.89 -34.77
C ALA A 2 10.13 22.53 -34.05
N ASP A 3 11.20 21.79 -34.29
CA ASP A 3 11.47 20.54 -33.55
C ASP A 3 11.74 20.86 -32.07
N THR A 4 10.84 20.47 -31.21
CA THR A 4 11.02 20.60 -29.76
C THR A 4 11.79 19.36 -29.25
N LYS A 5 12.94 19.59 -28.63
CA LYS A 5 13.68 18.50 -27.98
C LYS A 5 12.81 17.86 -26.89
N ILE A 6 12.85 16.53 -26.76
CA ILE A 6 12.09 15.77 -25.73
C ILE A 6 12.35 16.33 -24.33
N SER A 7 13.59 16.75 -24.04
CA SER A 7 13.96 17.36 -22.75
C SER A 7 13.36 18.75 -22.48
N ALA A 8 12.76 19.38 -23.50
CA ALA A 8 12.10 20.69 -23.37
C ALA A 8 10.56 20.59 -23.35
N LEU A 9 10.02 19.38 -23.32
CA LEU A 9 8.57 19.19 -23.17
C LEU A 9 8.14 19.48 -21.73
N PRO A 10 6.94 20.04 -21.53
CA PRO A 10 6.36 20.19 -20.18
C PRO A 10 6.23 18.84 -19.50
N SER A 11 6.36 18.82 -18.17
CA SER A 11 6.11 17.62 -17.38
C SER A 11 4.66 17.17 -17.52
N ALA A 12 4.46 15.86 -17.61
CA ALA A 12 3.11 15.29 -17.58
C ALA A 12 2.44 15.47 -16.23
N THR A 13 1.11 15.61 -16.23
CA THR A 13 0.30 15.54 -15.00
C THR A 13 0.18 14.09 -14.55
N VAL A 14 0.42 13.81 -13.29
CA VAL A 14 0.28 12.47 -12.72
C VAL A 14 -0.85 12.44 -11.69
N PRO A 15 -1.55 11.29 -11.49
CA PRO A 15 -1.38 10.03 -12.23
C PRO A 15 -1.82 10.13 -13.69
N LEU A 16 -1.22 9.32 -14.56
CA LEU A 16 -1.64 9.21 -15.96
C LEU A 16 -3.03 8.59 -16.05
N ALA A 17 -3.85 9.07 -16.99
CA ALA A 17 -5.21 8.55 -17.23
C ALA A 17 -5.20 7.17 -17.91
N GLY A 18 -4.07 6.78 -18.50
CA GLY A 18 -3.90 5.53 -19.21
C GLY A 18 -4.12 5.61 -20.70
N THR A 19 -4.66 6.74 -21.19
CA THR A 19 -4.90 7.02 -22.62
C THR A 19 -3.76 7.79 -23.26
N GLU A 20 -2.83 8.32 -22.48
CA GLU A 20 -1.63 8.99 -22.95
C GLU A 20 -0.82 8.04 -23.83
N VAL A 21 -0.22 8.57 -24.88
CA VAL A 21 0.54 7.77 -25.85
C VAL A 21 2.03 8.06 -25.76
N LEU A 22 2.82 6.98 -25.81
CA LEU A 22 4.28 7.04 -25.91
C LEU A 22 4.70 6.49 -27.26
N PRO A 23 5.65 7.14 -27.96
CA PRO A 23 6.25 6.59 -29.17
C PRO A 23 7.19 5.43 -28.80
N ILE A 24 7.05 4.31 -29.47
CA ILE A 24 7.94 3.15 -29.36
C ILE A 24 8.43 2.74 -30.74
N VAL A 25 9.56 2.05 -30.81
CA VAL A 25 10.01 1.38 -32.03
C VAL A 25 9.63 -0.10 -31.93
N GLN A 26 8.78 -0.55 -32.82
CA GLN A 26 8.35 -1.94 -32.89
C GLN A 26 8.52 -2.44 -34.35
N SER A 27 9.28 -3.52 -34.51
CA SER A 27 9.58 -4.12 -35.85
C SER A 27 10.17 -3.11 -36.83
N GLY A 28 11.07 -2.23 -36.36
CA GLY A 28 11.74 -1.22 -37.16
C GLY A 28 10.88 0.00 -37.52
N ALA A 29 9.65 0.10 -37.05
CA ALA A 29 8.78 1.25 -37.28
C ALA A 29 8.42 1.96 -35.97
N THR A 30 8.33 3.31 -36.02
CA THR A 30 7.82 4.10 -34.90
C THR A 30 6.31 3.93 -34.79
N LYS A 31 5.82 3.55 -33.63
CA LYS A 31 4.40 3.36 -33.30
C LYS A 31 4.06 4.06 -32.00
N ASN A 32 2.78 4.30 -31.79
CA ASN A 32 2.27 4.79 -30.51
C ASN A 32 1.73 3.63 -29.68
N VAL A 33 1.99 3.64 -28.36
CA VAL A 33 1.37 2.76 -27.38
C VAL A 33 0.77 3.60 -26.28
N SER A 34 -0.44 3.28 -25.84
CA SER A 34 -1.03 3.96 -24.69
C SER A 34 -0.35 3.51 -23.39
N ALA A 35 -0.42 4.33 -22.34
CA ALA A 35 0.06 3.95 -21.01
C ALA A 35 -0.61 2.64 -20.55
N ASN A 36 -1.92 2.49 -20.72
CA ASN A 36 -2.63 1.23 -20.43
C ASN A 36 -2.12 0.05 -21.26
N GLY A 37 -1.74 0.27 -22.51
CA GLY A 37 -1.18 -0.78 -23.36
C GLY A 37 0.18 -1.31 -22.89
N LEU A 38 1.00 -0.46 -22.26
CA LEU A 38 2.26 -0.88 -21.64
C LEU A 38 2.05 -1.79 -20.42
N PHE A 39 0.98 -1.53 -19.67
CA PHE A 39 0.68 -2.27 -18.44
C PHE A 39 -0.37 -3.38 -18.62
N ASN A 40 -0.82 -3.62 -19.87
CA ASN A 40 -1.73 -4.72 -20.16
C ASN A 40 -0.98 -6.05 -20.16
N ASN A 41 -1.10 -6.78 -19.06
CA ASN A 41 -0.47 -8.10 -18.86
C ASN A 41 1.07 -8.10 -18.99
N PRO A 42 1.80 -7.16 -18.35
CA PRO A 42 3.25 -7.15 -18.40
C PRO A 42 3.83 -8.31 -17.57
N THR A 43 4.92 -8.91 -18.05
CA THR A 43 5.76 -9.78 -17.23
C THR A 43 6.75 -8.93 -16.46
N VAL A 44 6.64 -8.88 -15.13
CA VAL A 44 7.57 -8.15 -14.27
C VAL A 44 8.44 -9.15 -13.54
N THR A 45 9.74 -9.18 -13.91
CA THR A 45 10.69 -10.15 -13.33
C THR A 45 11.07 -9.80 -11.90
N ASN A 46 11.16 -8.51 -11.58
CA ASN A 46 11.48 -8.01 -10.25
C ASN A 46 10.95 -6.60 -10.08
N TYR A 47 10.32 -6.33 -8.94
CA TYR A 47 9.91 -4.98 -8.57
C TYR A 47 10.01 -4.82 -7.05
N THR A 48 10.18 -3.58 -6.60
CA THR A 48 10.17 -3.22 -5.18
C THR A 48 8.99 -2.31 -4.92
N GLU A 49 8.12 -2.70 -3.98
CA GLU A 49 7.03 -1.84 -3.55
C GLU A 49 7.54 -0.72 -2.65
N ALA A 50 6.95 0.46 -2.80
CA ALA A 50 7.27 1.57 -1.94
C ALA A 50 6.78 1.32 -0.51
N VAL A 51 7.65 1.58 0.46
CA VAL A 51 7.34 1.45 1.88
C VAL A 51 6.94 2.80 2.46
N VAL A 52 5.78 2.86 3.10
CA VAL A 52 5.30 4.03 3.83
C VAL A 52 5.59 3.83 5.32
N VAL A 53 6.44 4.67 5.86
CA VAL A 53 6.75 4.67 7.30
C VAL A 53 5.76 5.59 8.01
N ILE A 54 4.73 5.01 8.65
CA ILE A 54 3.74 5.76 9.44
C ILE A 54 4.37 6.28 10.73
N GLY A 55 5.34 5.55 11.28
CA GLY A 55 5.98 5.88 12.56
C GLY A 55 5.20 5.35 13.76
N THR A 56 5.36 6.03 14.91
CA THR A 56 4.66 5.65 16.16
C THR A 56 3.23 6.20 16.15
N VAL A 57 2.25 5.31 16.34
CA VAL A 57 0.83 5.65 16.39
C VAL A 57 0.32 5.66 17.83
N THR A 58 -0.47 6.68 18.17
CA THR A 58 -0.98 6.88 19.54
C THR A 58 -2.44 6.43 19.67
N THR A 59 -3.39 7.17 19.08
CA THR A 59 -4.82 6.90 19.26
C THR A 59 -5.52 6.51 17.96
N THR A 60 -5.25 7.24 16.90
CA THR A 60 -5.86 7.02 15.58
C THR A 60 -4.84 7.17 14.46
N ASN A 61 -5.01 6.41 13.40
CA ASN A 61 -4.25 6.59 12.16
C ASN A 61 -5.14 6.25 10.97
N THR A 62 -5.13 7.09 9.95
CA THR A 62 -5.80 6.80 8.67
C THR A 62 -4.77 6.27 7.68
N ILE A 63 -4.99 5.06 7.19
CA ILE A 63 -4.14 4.45 6.17
C ILE A 63 -4.28 5.21 4.85
N ALA A 64 -3.14 5.57 4.25
CA ALA A 64 -3.08 6.21 2.94
C ALA A 64 -2.22 5.35 1.99
N LEU A 65 -2.77 5.03 0.81
CA LEU A 65 -2.11 4.17 -0.19
C LEU A 65 -1.59 4.96 -1.40
N THR A 66 -1.47 6.28 -1.27
CA THR A 66 -1.04 7.16 -2.37
C THR A 66 0.46 7.04 -2.69
N THR A 67 1.26 6.64 -1.70
CA THR A 67 2.73 6.62 -1.80
C THR A 67 3.34 5.23 -1.66
N GLY A 68 2.55 4.22 -1.34
CA GLY A 68 3.03 2.84 -1.24
C GLY A 68 2.00 1.90 -0.63
N THR A 69 2.18 0.62 -0.91
CA THR A 69 1.30 -0.47 -0.48
C THR A 69 1.89 -1.29 0.66
N VAL A 70 3.16 -1.13 0.99
CA VAL A 70 3.77 -1.68 2.20
C VAL A 70 3.82 -0.59 3.26
N GLN A 71 3.09 -0.78 4.36
CA GLN A 71 2.95 0.19 5.45
C GLN A 71 3.69 -0.33 6.68
N THR A 72 4.38 0.52 7.42
CA THR A 72 5.00 0.17 8.69
C THR A 72 4.55 1.12 9.79
N ALA A 73 4.12 0.57 10.93
CA ALA A 73 3.72 1.35 12.09
C ALA A 73 4.23 0.73 13.38
N THR A 74 4.46 1.55 14.40
CA THR A 74 4.79 1.09 15.75
C THR A 74 3.70 1.57 16.71
N LEU A 75 3.10 0.67 17.47
CA LEU A 75 2.12 1.01 18.50
C LEU A 75 2.80 1.69 19.68
N THR A 76 2.13 2.67 20.25
CA THR A 76 2.51 3.22 21.55
C THR A 76 2.23 2.19 22.64
N ALA A 77 3.17 2.05 23.59
CA ALA A 77 3.02 1.10 24.69
C ALA A 77 1.72 1.31 25.48
N SER A 78 1.05 0.20 25.79
CA SER A 78 -0.18 0.17 26.62
C SER A 78 -1.28 1.14 26.13
N THR A 79 -1.32 1.42 24.83
CA THR A 79 -2.26 2.37 24.23
C THR A 79 -3.09 1.69 23.16
N ALA A 80 -4.38 2.01 23.11
CA ALA A 80 -5.29 1.56 22.06
C ALA A 80 -5.20 2.50 20.86
N CYS A 81 -4.99 1.93 19.67
CA CYS A 81 -4.97 2.65 18.41
C CYS A 81 -6.09 2.16 17.49
N THR A 82 -6.74 3.06 16.79
CA THR A 82 -7.71 2.73 15.74
C THR A 82 -7.13 3.08 14.36
N PHE A 83 -7.03 2.08 13.50
CA PHE A 83 -6.68 2.27 12.09
C PHE A 83 -7.95 2.39 11.26
N THR A 84 -8.07 3.51 10.55
CA THR A 84 -9.18 3.74 9.61
C THR A 84 -8.69 3.41 8.20
N MET A 85 -9.44 2.55 7.50
CA MET A 85 -9.11 2.19 6.13
C MET A 85 -9.47 3.29 5.14
N PRO A 86 -8.72 3.44 4.03
CA PRO A 86 -9.12 4.30 2.93
C PRO A 86 -10.34 3.74 2.23
N THR A 87 -10.94 4.53 1.32
CA THR A 87 -12.05 4.05 0.48
C THR A 87 -11.67 2.74 -0.21
N ALA A 88 -12.54 1.74 -0.09
CA ALA A 88 -12.35 0.45 -0.72
C ALA A 88 -12.49 0.59 -2.24
N THR A 89 -11.40 0.33 -2.96
CA THR A 89 -11.38 0.28 -4.42
C THR A 89 -11.09 -1.14 -4.86
N ALA A 90 -11.88 -1.69 -5.76
CA ALA A 90 -11.73 -3.08 -6.20
C ALA A 90 -10.30 -3.39 -6.68
N GLY A 91 -9.74 -4.48 -6.19
CA GLY A 91 -8.37 -4.92 -6.50
C GLY A 91 -7.26 -4.19 -5.76
N LYS A 92 -7.54 -3.17 -4.96
CA LYS A 92 -6.53 -2.56 -4.07
C LYS A 92 -6.16 -3.53 -2.95
N SER A 93 -4.86 -3.60 -2.68
CA SER A 93 -4.32 -4.39 -1.56
C SER A 93 -3.14 -3.67 -0.92
N PHE A 94 -2.85 -4.02 0.32
CA PHE A 94 -1.66 -3.53 1.01
C PHE A 94 -1.29 -4.46 2.17
N VAL A 95 -0.05 -4.32 2.66
CA VAL A 95 0.47 -5.03 3.83
C VAL A 95 0.80 -4.00 4.91
N LEU A 96 0.41 -4.29 6.15
CA LEU A 96 0.80 -3.53 7.34
C LEU A 96 1.72 -4.37 8.22
N LEU A 97 2.94 -3.91 8.41
CA LEU A 97 3.91 -4.41 9.38
C LEU A 97 3.70 -3.62 10.67
N LEU A 98 2.98 -4.21 11.62
CA LEU A 98 2.58 -3.54 12.87
C LEU A 98 3.46 -4.02 14.02
N LYS A 99 4.31 -3.13 14.54
CA LYS A 99 5.24 -3.42 15.63
C LYS A 99 4.68 -2.97 16.98
N GLN A 100 5.04 -3.71 18.02
CA GLN A 100 4.89 -3.22 19.40
C GLN A 100 6.02 -2.27 19.75
N ALA A 101 5.76 -1.39 20.73
CA ALA A 101 6.81 -0.61 21.36
C ALA A 101 7.93 -1.52 21.89
N ALA A 102 9.18 -1.08 21.75
CA ALA A 102 10.35 -1.91 22.01
C ALA A 102 10.51 -2.33 23.48
N THR A 103 9.99 -1.53 24.42
CA THR A 103 10.28 -1.73 25.86
C THR A 103 9.08 -2.27 26.66
N THR A 104 7.86 -1.83 26.39
CA THR A 104 6.71 -2.21 27.23
C THR A 104 5.69 -3.06 26.49
N GLY A 105 5.49 -2.86 25.18
CA GLY A 105 4.45 -3.56 24.43
C GLY A 105 3.03 -3.20 24.89
N ASN A 106 2.11 -4.18 24.85
CA ASN A 106 0.70 -4.07 25.24
C ASN A 106 -0.10 -2.96 24.51
N GLY A 107 0.40 -2.43 23.40
CA GLY A 107 -0.40 -1.61 22.50
C GLY A 107 -1.45 -2.49 21.80
N THR A 108 -2.66 -1.97 21.64
CA THR A 108 -3.73 -2.67 20.93
C THR A 108 -4.12 -1.93 19.65
N ALA A 109 -4.66 -2.66 18.68
CA ALA A 109 -5.14 -2.06 17.44
C ALA A 109 -6.51 -2.57 17.08
N THR A 110 -7.35 -1.65 16.58
CA THR A 110 -8.61 -1.97 15.93
C THR A 110 -8.60 -1.45 14.49
N PHE A 111 -9.34 -2.10 13.59
CA PHE A 111 -9.34 -1.78 12.17
C PHE A 111 -10.76 -1.46 11.72
N THR A 112 -11.05 -0.16 11.55
CA THR A 112 -12.39 0.29 11.16
C THR A 112 -12.61 0.07 9.67
N GLY A 113 -13.75 -0.54 9.32
CA GLY A 113 -14.12 -0.79 7.92
C GLY A 113 -13.50 -2.07 7.33
N VAL A 114 -12.97 -2.96 8.18
CA VAL A 114 -12.40 -4.25 7.75
C VAL A 114 -13.30 -5.40 8.19
N LYS A 115 -13.51 -6.34 7.30
CA LYS A 115 -14.08 -7.66 7.57
C LYS A 115 -12.97 -8.68 7.73
N PHE A 116 -13.00 -9.42 8.81
CA PHE A 116 -12.13 -10.57 9.04
C PHE A 116 -12.93 -11.86 8.87
N ASP A 117 -12.25 -12.98 8.89
CA ASP A 117 -12.85 -14.30 8.83
C ASP A 117 -13.67 -14.64 10.10
N THR A 118 -14.11 -15.87 10.24
CA THR A 118 -14.90 -16.33 11.40
C THR A 118 -14.16 -16.30 12.73
N ALA A 119 -12.80 -16.26 12.71
CA ALA A 119 -12.00 -16.08 13.91
C ALA A 119 -12.04 -14.63 14.42
N GLY A 120 -12.48 -13.69 13.57
CA GLY A 120 -12.63 -12.28 13.90
C GLY A 120 -11.36 -11.46 13.73
N ALA A 121 -11.42 -10.21 14.20
CA ALA A 121 -10.27 -9.32 14.17
C ALA A 121 -9.13 -9.83 15.08
N PRO A 122 -7.85 -9.65 14.68
CA PRO A 122 -6.74 -10.13 15.48
C PRO A 122 -6.65 -9.40 16.84
N THR A 123 -6.35 -10.15 17.89
CA THR A 123 -5.76 -9.58 19.10
C THR A 123 -4.27 -9.42 18.83
N ILE A 124 -3.79 -8.19 18.70
CA ILE A 124 -2.39 -7.89 18.36
C ILE A 124 -1.45 -8.47 19.42
N THR A 125 -0.32 -9.06 18.96
CA THR A 125 0.71 -9.61 19.86
C THR A 125 1.16 -8.56 20.87
N ALA A 126 0.96 -8.81 22.16
CA ALA A 126 1.20 -7.84 23.23
C ALA A 126 2.68 -7.67 23.61
N THR A 127 3.53 -8.66 23.27
CA THR A 127 4.93 -8.70 23.68
C THR A 127 5.75 -7.57 23.05
N ALA A 128 6.50 -6.84 23.89
CA ALA A 128 7.38 -5.76 23.47
C ALA A 128 8.32 -6.18 22.33
N GLY A 129 8.50 -5.30 21.34
CA GLY A 129 9.38 -5.51 20.18
C GLY A 129 8.89 -6.53 19.15
N LYS A 130 7.79 -7.24 19.40
CA LYS A 130 7.21 -8.16 18.41
C LYS A 130 6.46 -7.42 17.32
N MET A 131 6.25 -8.11 16.21
CA MET A 131 5.58 -7.57 15.02
C MET A 131 4.51 -8.55 14.54
N ASP A 132 3.38 -8.00 14.12
CA ASP A 132 2.34 -8.70 13.40
C ASP A 132 2.31 -8.22 11.94
N ILE A 133 2.04 -9.12 11.02
CA ILE A 133 1.87 -8.82 9.59
C ILE A 133 0.39 -8.97 9.28
N LEU A 134 -0.23 -7.88 8.81
CA LEU A 134 -1.61 -7.88 8.37
C LEU A 134 -1.68 -7.59 6.88
N THR A 135 -2.50 -8.35 6.18
CA THR A 135 -2.73 -8.19 4.74
C THR A 135 -4.16 -7.80 4.49
N PHE A 136 -4.39 -6.84 3.63
CA PHE A 136 -5.70 -6.31 3.31
C PHE A 136 -5.94 -6.31 1.81
N ILE A 137 -7.17 -6.66 1.40
CA ILE A 137 -7.63 -6.60 0.00
C ILE A 137 -9.04 -6.01 -0.05
N ALA A 138 -9.33 -5.22 -1.07
CA ALA A 138 -10.63 -4.59 -1.27
C ALA A 138 -11.37 -5.17 -2.49
N ASP A 139 -12.68 -5.36 -2.35
CA ASP A 139 -13.58 -5.78 -3.43
C ASP A 139 -14.29 -4.61 -4.14
N GLY A 140 -14.03 -3.37 -3.70
CA GLY A 140 -14.70 -2.16 -4.16
C GLY A 140 -15.77 -1.63 -3.20
N THR A 141 -16.16 -2.43 -2.21
CA THR A 141 -17.14 -2.07 -1.17
C THR A 141 -16.56 -2.23 0.23
N ASN A 142 -15.85 -3.33 0.45
CA ASN A 142 -15.31 -3.71 1.76
C ASN A 142 -13.81 -3.97 1.67
N TRP A 143 -13.14 -3.80 2.79
CA TRP A 143 -11.82 -4.33 3.05
C TRP A 143 -11.92 -5.69 3.76
N TYR A 144 -11.13 -6.65 3.32
CA TYR A 144 -10.97 -7.96 3.96
C TYR A 144 -9.55 -8.09 4.48
N GLY A 145 -9.41 -8.50 5.75
CA GLY A 145 -8.13 -8.62 6.42
C GLY A 145 -7.77 -10.05 6.77
N SER A 146 -6.48 -10.38 6.67
CA SER A 146 -5.87 -11.58 7.23
C SER A 146 -4.60 -11.21 7.98
N TYR A 147 -4.08 -12.11 8.83
CA TYR A 147 -2.94 -11.78 9.69
C TYR A 147 -2.08 -12.99 10.03
N SER A 148 -0.81 -12.69 10.33
CA SER A 148 0.16 -13.61 10.97
C SER A 148 0.89 -12.87 12.06
N GLN A 149 1.17 -13.51 13.19
CA GLN A 149 1.53 -12.82 14.43
C GLN A 149 2.84 -13.31 15.05
N GLY A 150 3.43 -12.47 15.92
CA GLY A 150 4.52 -12.85 16.82
C GLY A 150 5.91 -12.86 16.21
N TYR A 151 6.12 -12.20 15.06
CA TYR A 151 7.45 -12.12 14.45
C TYR A 151 8.45 -11.37 15.35
N THR A 152 9.71 -11.77 15.24
CA THR A 152 10.85 -11.03 15.81
C THR A 152 11.53 -10.27 14.67
N PRO A 153 11.30 -8.95 14.55
CA PRO A 153 11.90 -8.13 13.49
C PRO A 153 13.37 -7.84 13.76
#